data_5783aaa55bf71c9e52007ffaeaec5bf8
#
_entry.id   5783aaa55bf71c9e52007ffaeaec5bf8
#
_cell.length_a   1.000
_cell.length_b   1.000
_cell.length_c   1.000
_cell.angle_alpha   90.00
_cell.angle_beta   90.00
_cell.angle_gamma   90.00
#
_symmetry.space_group_name_H-M   'P 1'
#
loop_
_entity.id
_entity.type
_entity.pdbx_description
1 polymer ?
#
loop_
_entity_poly.entity_id
_entity_poly.type
_entity_poly.pdbx_seq_one_letter_code
_entity_poly.pdbx_strand_id
1 'polypeptide(L)'
;TGHLVFATLHTNSASQTIDRVIDVFPENQQQQVRAQLANILEAVVAQRLIPLDKGGRRAVSEIMLKNSAVGNLIREGKTNQIDNVIRTSSDIGMISLEKSLVNLVREGVISVQKAQEYAVFPEEVLRLLKS
;
A
#
# COMPACT_ATOMS: atom_id res chain seq x y z
N THR A 1 16.40 -3.38 -19.55
CA THR A 1 16.24 -4.79 -19.91
C THR A 1 17.09 -5.65 -19.00
N GLY A 2 16.44 -6.45 -18.17
CA GLY A 2 17.14 -7.35 -17.28
C GLY A 2 17.78 -6.72 -16.05
N HIS A 3 17.53 -5.46 -15.78
CA HIS A 3 18.04 -4.77 -14.60
C HIS A 3 16.98 -4.75 -13.49
N LEU A 4 17.42 -5.06 -12.27
CA LEU A 4 16.61 -4.83 -11.08
C LEU A 4 16.75 -3.36 -10.68
N VAL A 5 15.64 -2.66 -10.53
CA VAL A 5 15.62 -1.24 -10.21
C VAL A 5 14.85 -1.02 -8.92
N PHE A 6 15.44 -0.23 -8.02
CA PHE A 6 14.77 0.30 -6.83
C PHE A 6 14.62 1.81 -6.98
N ALA A 7 13.44 2.31 -6.61
CA ALA A 7 13.16 3.74 -6.63
C ALA A 7 12.37 4.12 -5.39
N THR A 8 12.47 5.37 -4.95
CA THR A 8 11.73 5.88 -3.80
C THR A 8 10.88 7.06 -4.20
N LEU A 9 9.67 7.14 -3.64
CA LEU A 9 8.73 8.23 -3.82
C LEU A 9 8.15 8.63 -2.45
N HIS A 10 7.67 9.86 -2.37
CA HIS A 10 7.02 10.37 -1.14
C HIS A 10 5.52 10.15 -1.25
N THR A 11 5.06 8.94 -0.92
CA THR A 11 3.65 8.55 -1.01
C THR A 11 3.25 7.76 0.24
N ASN A 12 1.94 7.70 0.48
CA ASN A 12 1.39 7.07 1.68
C ASN A 12 0.74 5.71 1.44
N SER A 13 0.60 5.30 0.17
CA SER A 13 -0.02 4.02 -0.17
C SER A 13 0.55 3.48 -1.48
N ALA A 14 0.33 2.19 -1.71
CA ALA A 14 0.74 1.55 -2.95
C ALA A 14 -0.02 2.12 -4.15
N SER A 15 -1.34 2.29 -4.02
CA SER A 15 -2.14 2.86 -5.11
C SER A 15 -1.71 4.27 -5.46
N GLN A 16 -1.42 5.10 -4.47
CA GLN A 16 -0.93 6.46 -4.69
C GLN A 16 0.43 6.47 -5.38
N THR A 17 1.30 5.53 -5.03
CA THR A 17 2.61 5.40 -5.68
C THR A 17 2.47 5.15 -7.16
N ILE A 18 1.59 4.23 -7.54
CA ILE A 18 1.34 3.92 -8.95
C ILE A 18 0.81 5.14 -9.69
N ASP A 19 -0.16 5.84 -9.11
CA ASP A 19 -0.72 7.05 -9.72
C ASP A 19 0.34 8.13 -9.91
N ARG A 20 1.22 8.31 -8.92
CA ARG A 20 2.30 9.29 -9.01
C ARG A 20 3.28 8.98 -10.13
N VAL A 21 3.64 7.73 -10.32
CA VAL A 21 4.52 7.32 -11.41
C VAL A 21 3.87 7.65 -12.76
N ILE A 22 2.60 7.33 -12.91
CA ILE A 22 1.88 7.55 -14.17
C ILE A 22 1.71 9.04 -14.44
N ASP A 23 1.41 9.83 -13.42
CA ASP A 23 1.11 11.26 -13.56
C ASP A 23 2.31 12.10 -14.03
N VAL A 24 3.55 11.62 -13.91
CA VAL A 24 4.70 12.36 -14.43
C VAL A 24 4.79 12.33 -15.96
N PHE A 25 4.03 11.47 -16.61
CA PHE A 25 4.03 11.37 -18.08
C PHE A 25 2.88 12.17 -18.69
N PRO A 26 3.04 12.68 -19.94
CA PRO A 26 1.95 13.34 -20.63
C PRO A 26 0.74 12.41 -20.79
N GLU A 27 -0.45 12.99 -20.78
CA GLU A 27 -1.70 12.24 -20.81
C GLU A 27 -1.77 11.24 -21.98
N ASN A 28 -1.27 11.65 -23.15
CA ASN A 28 -1.27 10.80 -24.35
C ASN A 28 -0.32 9.60 -24.26
N GLN A 29 0.56 9.56 -23.24
CA GLN A 29 1.49 8.45 -23.02
C GLN A 29 1.07 7.58 -21.83
N GLN A 30 0.12 8.02 -21.02
CA GLN A 30 -0.19 7.34 -19.75
C GLN A 30 -0.70 5.92 -19.95
N GLN A 31 -1.50 5.68 -20.99
CA GLN A 31 -2.01 4.33 -21.24
C GLN A 31 -0.87 3.34 -21.54
N GLN A 32 0.11 3.76 -22.32
CA GLN A 32 1.28 2.93 -22.61
C GLN A 32 2.11 2.70 -21.35
N VAL A 33 2.29 3.72 -20.51
CA VAL A 33 3.02 3.62 -19.26
C VAL A 33 2.32 2.65 -18.30
N ARG A 34 0.98 2.70 -18.22
CA ARG A 34 0.21 1.75 -17.41
C ARG A 34 0.48 0.31 -17.84
N ALA A 35 0.45 0.04 -19.13
CA ALA A 35 0.68 -1.30 -19.66
C ALA A 35 2.09 -1.79 -19.33
N GLN A 36 3.10 -0.93 -19.49
CA GLN A 36 4.48 -1.27 -19.17
C GLN A 36 4.67 -1.51 -17.66
N LEU A 37 4.13 -0.61 -16.82
CA LEU A 37 4.26 -0.70 -15.38
C LEU A 37 3.59 -1.97 -14.86
N ALA A 38 2.42 -2.32 -15.39
CA ALA A 38 1.71 -3.54 -15.01
C ALA A 38 2.55 -4.80 -15.25
N ASN A 39 3.40 -4.78 -16.29
CA ASN A 39 4.23 -5.93 -16.62
C ASN A 39 5.52 -6.02 -15.80
N ILE A 40 6.10 -4.87 -15.40
CA ILE A 40 7.44 -4.86 -14.79
C ILE A 40 7.46 -4.61 -13.29
N LEU A 41 6.38 -4.05 -12.73
CA LEU A 41 6.35 -3.70 -11.31
C LEU A 41 6.25 -4.97 -10.46
N GLU A 42 7.25 -5.20 -9.60
CA GLU A 42 7.30 -6.39 -8.76
C GLU A 42 6.67 -6.19 -7.40
N ALA A 43 6.92 -5.04 -6.78
CA ALA A 43 6.38 -4.74 -5.45
C ALA A 43 6.38 -3.24 -5.19
N VAL A 44 5.49 -2.81 -4.30
CA VAL A 44 5.50 -1.48 -3.71
C VAL A 44 5.42 -1.63 -2.20
N VAL A 45 6.34 -0.99 -1.50
CA VAL A 45 6.34 -0.92 -0.03
C VAL A 45 6.14 0.54 0.36
N ALA A 46 4.99 0.86 0.93
CA ALA A 46 4.68 2.20 1.41
C ALA A 46 4.82 2.22 2.93
N GLN A 47 5.69 3.07 3.44
CA GLN A 47 6.01 3.12 4.87
C GLN A 47 5.51 4.40 5.52
N ARG A 48 5.13 4.29 6.79
CA ARG A 48 4.86 5.44 7.66
C ARG A 48 5.54 5.23 9.00
N LEU A 49 5.95 6.32 9.62
CA LEU A 49 6.45 6.30 11.00
C LEU A 49 5.30 6.66 11.93
N ILE A 50 5.03 5.77 12.88
CA ILE A 50 3.93 5.92 13.83
C ILE A 50 4.52 6.19 15.21
N PRO A 51 4.15 7.31 15.87
CA PRO A 51 4.62 7.56 17.23
C PRO A 51 3.97 6.55 18.20
N LEU A 52 4.81 5.98 19.06
CA LEU A 52 4.34 5.02 20.06
C LEU A 52 3.83 5.76 21.30
N ASP A 53 2.91 5.16 22.05
CA ASP A 53 2.29 5.78 23.21
C ASP A 53 3.30 6.13 24.30
N LYS A 54 4.33 5.29 24.47
CA LYS A 54 5.36 5.50 25.50
C LYS A 54 6.65 6.12 24.97
N GLY A 55 6.59 6.74 23.79
CA GLY A 55 7.74 7.38 23.17
C GLY A 55 8.39 6.52 22.09
N GLY A 56 9.15 7.18 21.24
CA GLY A 56 9.74 6.55 20.06
C GLY A 56 8.75 6.42 18.92
N ARG A 57 9.21 5.83 17.83
CA ARG A 57 8.41 5.64 16.61
C ARG A 57 8.67 4.25 16.06
N ARG A 58 7.68 3.72 15.34
CA ARG A 58 7.80 2.44 14.64
C ARG A 58 7.37 2.62 13.20
N ALA A 59 8.12 2.05 12.28
CA ALA A 59 7.71 2.00 10.88
C ALA A 59 6.62 0.94 10.71
N VAL A 60 5.55 1.32 10.01
CA VAL A 60 4.52 0.39 9.53
C VAL A 60 4.50 0.45 8.02
N SER A 61 4.13 -0.64 7.39
CA SER A 61 4.20 -0.76 5.95
C SER A 61 2.90 -1.29 5.37
N GLU A 62 2.56 -0.77 4.18
CA GLU A 62 1.64 -1.41 3.26
C GLU A 62 2.49 -2.07 2.19
N ILE A 63 2.24 -3.34 1.91
CA ILE A 63 3.02 -4.10 0.93
C ILE A 63 2.09 -4.63 -0.15
N MET A 64 2.37 -4.23 -1.39
CA MET A 64 1.70 -4.74 -2.58
C MET A 64 2.70 -5.57 -3.36
N LEU A 65 2.30 -6.77 -3.76
CA LEU A 65 3.12 -7.64 -4.59
C LEU A 65 2.47 -7.80 -5.96
N LYS A 66 3.29 -8.11 -6.95
CA LYS A 66 2.80 -8.34 -8.31
C LYS A 66 1.90 -9.58 -8.35
N ASN A 67 0.73 -9.44 -8.96
CA ASN A 67 -0.10 -10.55 -9.38
C ASN A 67 -0.97 -10.09 -10.55
N SER A 68 -1.72 -11.01 -11.15
CA SER A 68 -2.55 -10.71 -12.32
C SER A 68 -3.66 -9.70 -11.99
N ALA A 69 -4.23 -9.76 -10.79
CA ALA A 69 -5.28 -8.82 -10.38
C ALA A 69 -4.75 -7.39 -10.31
N VAL A 70 -3.60 -7.19 -9.67
CA VAL A 70 -2.96 -5.87 -9.59
C VAL A 70 -2.62 -5.37 -11.00
N GLY A 71 -2.02 -6.22 -11.82
CA GLY A 71 -1.65 -5.85 -13.19
C GLY A 71 -2.83 -5.39 -14.02
N ASN A 72 -3.95 -6.09 -13.93
CA ASN A 72 -5.16 -5.72 -14.66
C ASN A 72 -5.71 -4.37 -14.19
N LEU A 73 -5.71 -4.13 -12.88
CA LEU A 73 -6.18 -2.85 -12.33
C LEU A 73 -5.31 -1.69 -12.77
N ILE A 74 -4.00 -1.88 -12.83
CA ILE A 74 -3.07 -0.84 -13.32
C ILE A 74 -3.37 -0.54 -14.79
N ARG A 75 -3.50 -1.56 -15.64
CA ARG A 75 -3.78 -1.38 -17.07
C ARG A 75 -5.08 -0.64 -17.31
N GLU A 76 -6.10 -0.93 -16.52
CA GLU A 76 -7.42 -0.34 -16.66
C GLU A 76 -7.56 1.02 -16.00
N GLY A 77 -6.52 1.49 -15.28
CA GLY A 77 -6.57 2.76 -14.58
C GLY A 77 -7.46 2.73 -13.33
N LYS A 78 -7.68 1.55 -12.77
CA LYS A 78 -8.54 1.35 -11.60
C LYS A 78 -7.72 1.14 -10.33
N THR A 79 -6.74 2.00 -10.11
CA THR A 79 -5.80 1.86 -8.99
C THR A 79 -6.49 1.96 -7.63
N ASN A 80 -7.64 2.64 -7.55
CA ASN A 80 -8.43 2.72 -6.32
C ASN A 80 -8.92 1.34 -5.83
N GLN A 81 -8.97 0.33 -6.70
CA GLN A 81 -9.40 -1.02 -6.34
C GLN A 81 -8.24 -1.90 -5.86
N ILE A 82 -7.01 -1.42 -5.94
CA ILE A 82 -5.82 -2.17 -5.47
C ILE A 82 -5.90 -2.41 -3.97
N ASP A 83 -6.48 -1.49 -3.20
CA ASP A 83 -6.62 -1.65 -1.75
C ASP A 83 -7.35 -2.94 -1.38
N ASN A 84 -8.40 -3.31 -2.11
CA ASN A 84 -9.12 -4.56 -1.87
C ASN A 84 -8.26 -5.79 -2.17
N VAL A 85 -7.45 -5.73 -3.22
CA VAL A 85 -6.55 -6.84 -3.56
C VAL A 85 -5.54 -7.04 -2.44
N ILE A 86 -4.97 -5.95 -1.90
CA ILE A 86 -4.00 -6.04 -0.81
C ILE A 86 -4.64 -6.69 0.42
N ARG A 87 -5.86 -6.27 0.79
CA ARG A 87 -6.57 -6.81 1.96
C ARG A 87 -6.85 -8.30 1.85
N THR A 88 -7.10 -8.79 0.65
CA THR A 88 -7.50 -10.18 0.41
C THR A 88 -6.35 -11.08 -0.03
N SER A 89 -5.12 -10.58 -0.06
CA SER A 89 -3.96 -11.31 -0.57
C SER A 89 -2.87 -11.49 0.50
N SER A 90 -3.27 -11.60 1.77
CA SER A 90 -2.31 -11.79 2.87
C SER A 90 -1.59 -13.14 2.76
N ASP A 91 -2.21 -14.13 2.15
CA ASP A 91 -1.63 -15.46 1.95
C ASP A 91 -0.38 -15.43 1.07
N ILE A 92 -0.24 -14.44 0.20
CA ILE A 92 0.96 -14.29 -0.65
C ILE A 92 1.90 -13.19 -0.17
N GLY A 93 1.66 -12.63 1.02
CA GLY A 93 2.56 -11.67 1.64
C GLY A 93 2.16 -10.22 1.51
N MET A 94 1.00 -9.91 0.93
CA MET A 94 0.51 -8.53 0.92
C MET A 94 -0.03 -8.15 2.30
N ILE A 95 0.16 -6.91 2.69
CA ILE A 95 -0.36 -6.41 3.96
C ILE A 95 -0.84 -4.97 3.77
N SER A 96 -2.04 -4.68 4.29
CA SER A 96 -2.59 -3.32 4.28
C SER A 96 -2.00 -2.49 5.42
N LEU A 97 -2.06 -1.16 5.27
CA LEU A 97 -1.68 -0.25 6.36
C LEU A 97 -2.48 -0.55 7.63
N GLU A 98 -3.79 -0.76 7.50
CA GLU A 98 -4.68 -1.05 8.63
C GLU A 98 -4.26 -2.31 9.37
N LYS A 99 -3.88 -3.36 8.65
CA LYS A 99 -3.38 -4.59 9.27
C LYS A 99 -2.09 -4.34 10.05
N SER A 100 -1.16 -3.56 9.48
CA SER A 100 0.07 -3.19 10.17
C SER A 100 -0.21 -2.41 11.45
N LEU A 101 -1.17 -1.48 11.40
CA LEU A 101 -1.57 -0.70 12.58
C LEU A 101 -2.22 -1.60 13.65
N VAL A 102 -3.09 -2.52 13.23
CA VAL A 102 -3.73 -3.47 14.15
C VAL A 102 -2.68 -4.34 14.85
N ASN A 103 -1.63 -4.73 14.16
CA ASN A 103 -0.54 -5.49 14.77
C ASN A 103 0.12 -4.69 15.91
N LEU A 104 0.30 -3.38 15.75
CA LEU A 104 0.84 -2.52 16.82
C LEU A 104 -0.14 -2.40 17.99
N VAL A 105 -1.44 -2.34 17.74
CA VAL A 105 -2.45 -2.33 18.80
C VAL A 105 -2.37 -3.64 19.59
N ARG A 106 -2.26 -4.77 18.91
CA ARG A 106 -2.16 -6.09 19.55
C ARG A 106 -0.86 -6.27 20.36
N GLU A 107 0.21 -5.59 19.94
CA GLU A 107 1.44 -5.54 20.72
C GLU A 107 1.32 -4.64 21.95
N GLY A 108 0.28 -3.80 22.02
CA GLY A 108 0.06 -2.88 23.13
C GLY A 108 0.89 -1.61 23.08
N VAL A 109 1.45 -1.26 21.93
CA VAL A 109 2.33 -0.08 21.78
C VAL A 109 1.63 1.16 21.27
N ILE A 110 0.42 1.01 20.70
CA ILE A 110 -0.45 2.14 20.35
C ILE A 110 -1.89 1.82 20.74
N SER A 111 -2.70 2.86 20.96
CA SER A 111 -4.13 2.70 21.22
C SER A 111 -4.91 2.42 19.95
N VAL A 112 -6.13 1.89 20.07
CA VAL A 112 -7.06 1.73 18.95
C VAL A 112 -7.33 3.10 18.31
N GLN A 113 -7.53 4.13 19.14
CA GLN A 113 -7.80 5.48 18.64
C GLN A 113 -6.66 5.99 17.76
N LYS A 114 -5.40 5.79 18.19
CA LYS A 114 -4.24 6.20 17.40
C LYS A 114 -4.18 5.44 16.08
N ALA A 115 -4.44 4.13 16.08
CA ALA A 115 -4.48 3.34 14.86
C ALA A 115 -5.51 3.90 13.87
N GLN A 116 -6.68 4.29 14.36
CA GLN A 116 -7.71 4.89 13.51
C GLN A 116 -7.30 6.25 12.96
N GLU A 117 -6.58 7.05 13.74
CA GLU A 117 -6.11 8.36 13.28
C GLU A 117 -5.13 8.24 12.09
N TYR A 118 -4.29 7.22 12.09
CA TYR A 118 -3.28 7.02 11.04
C TYR A 118 -3.77 6.15 9.89
N ALA A 119 -4.94 5.52 10.03
CA ALA A 119 -5.49 4.65 8.99
C ALA A 119 -6.13 5.48 7.87
N VAL A 120 -6.05 4.96 6.65
CA VAL A 120 -6.81 5.50 5.52
C VAL A 120 -8.29 5.10 5.66
N PHE A 121 -8.54 3.89 6.15
CA PHE A 121 -9.88 3.35 6.36
C PHE A 121 -10.04 2.98 7.85
N PRO A 122 -10.42 3.95 8.72
CA PRO A 122 -10.50 3.70 10.16
C PRO A 122 -11.43 2.55 10.56
N GLU A 123 -12.52 2.36 9.83
CA GLU A 123 -13.47 1.28 10.09
C GLU A 123 -12.84 -0.10 9.87
N GLU A 124 -11.85 -0.20 9.01
CA GLU A 124 -11.14 -1.45 8.76
C GLU A 124 -10.31 -1.86 9.97
N VAL A 125 -9.78 -0.89 10.73
CA VAL A 125 -9.07 -1.17 11.98
C VAL A 125 -9.99 -1.90 12.95
N LEU A 126 -11.22 -1.42 13.13
CA LEU A 126 -12.19 -2.05 14.01
C LEU A 126 -12.59 -3.44 13.52
N ARG A 127 -12.79 -3.60 12.23
CA ARG A 127 -13.14 -4.89 11.64
C ARG A 127 -12.05 -5.93 11.89
N LEU A 128 -10.79 -5.55 11.69
CA LEU A 128 -9.66 -6.46 11.87
C LEU A 128 -9.46 -6.84 13.34
N LEU A 129 -9.73 -5.93 14.27
CA LEU A 129 -9.62 -6.21 15.69
C LEU A 129 -10.66 -7.22 16.18
N LYS A 130 -11.79 -7.32 15.49
CA LYS A 130 -12.87 -8.26 15.85
C LYS A 130 -12.66 -9.67 15.31
N SER A 131 -11.72 -9.85 14.41
CA SER A 131 -11.49 -11.16 13.76
C SER A 131 -10.44 -12.01 14.47
#